data_bf36d697cad3ea55a9abf0c114fff08e
#
_entry.id   bf36d697cad3ea55a9abf0c114fff08e
#
_cell.length_a   1.000
_cell.length_b   1.000
_cell.length_c   1.000
_cell.angle_alpha   90.00
_cell.angle_beta   90.00
_cell.angle_gamma   90.00
#
_symmetry.space_group_name_H-M   'P 1'
#
loop_
_entity.id
_entity.type
_entity.pdbx_description
1 polymer ?
#
loop_
_entity_poly.entity_id
_entity_poly.type
_entity_poly.pdbx_seq_one_letter_code
_entity_poly.pdbx_strand_id
1 'polypeptide(L)'
;MIRDLSIAARGVWAPACANALVLPGKLNVLVGPSGAGKTSTIYALMQLIEPDRGEICLRDQDSATDINVRELAREQWWKTITWVPQHPTLIPGTLREQLPPASNDDLEAAASLCAFSDVLDSLPLRWDTPIGQGGIGLSVGQRQRFALTRALVATTPIVILDEPTAHLDAASEEVVLRAIETLRGQGRTVIAIAHRQALIEAADQVIEIHSAQMN
;
A
#
# COMPACT_ATOMS: atom_id res chain seq x y z
N MET A 1 -7.93 -10.59 -9.16
CA MET A 1 -9.05 -10.13 -10.02
C MET A 1 -10.20 -9.67 -9.12
N ILE A 2 -10.82 -8.56 -9.45
CA ILE A 2 -11.99 -8.01 -8.75
C ILE A 2 -13.19 -8.22 -9.68
N ARG A 3 -14.31 -8.75 -9.17
CA ARG A 3 -15.54 -9.03 -9.93
C ARG A 3 -16.74 -8.43 -9.21
N ASP A 4 -17.44 -7.52 -9.89
CA ASP A 4 -18.72 -6.91 -9.47
C ASP A 4 -18.71 -6.40 -8.02
N LEU A 5 -17.54 -5.99 -7.53
CA LEU A 5 -17.33 -5.60 -6.15
C LEU A 5 -18.17 -4.37 -5.80
N SER A 6 -19.04 -4.52 -4.80
CA SER A 6 -19.82 -3.41 -4.27
C SER A 6 -19.83 -3.45 -2.75
N ILE A 7 -19.68 -2.26 -2.16
CA ILE A 7 -19.68 -2.08 -0.70
C ILE A 7 -20.63 -0.95 -0.35
N ALA A 8 -21.57 -1.24 0.54
CA ALA A 8 -22.55 -0.26 1.00
C ALA A 8 -21.90 0.74 1.98
N ALA A 9 -22.02 2.02 1.70
CA ALA A 9 -21.50 3.09 2.54
C ALA A 9 -22.45 4.29 2.54
N ARG A 10 -23.05 4.60 3.67
CA ARG A 10 -23.88 5.83 3.87
C ARG A 10 -24.94 6.04 2.77
N GLY A 11 -25.62 4.98 2.34
CA GLY A 11 -26.70 5.06 1.34
C GLY A 11 -26.23 5.07 -0.12
N VAL A 12 -24.95 4.83 -0.36
CA VAL A 12 -24.39 4.65 -1.70
C VAL A 12 -23.59 3.36 -1.78
N TRP A 13 -23.42 2.83 -2.99
CA TRP A 13 -22.44 1.79 -3.28
C TRP A 13 -21.09 2.46 -3.55
N ALA A 14 -20.06 2.15 -2.77
CA ALA A 14 -18.72 2.71 -2.89
C ALA A 14 -17.63 1.69 -2.46
N PRO A 15 -17.08 0.88 -3.40
CA PRO A 15 -17.29 0.90 -4.86
C PRO A 15 -18.65 0.37 -5.30
N ALA A 16 -19.03 0.66 -6.56
CA ALA A 16 -20.23 0.15 -7.22
C ALA A 16 -19.84 -0.72 -8.42
N CYS A 17 -20.12 -2.03 -8.34
CA CYS A 17 -19.85 -3.00 -9.41
C CYS A 17 -18.43 -2.88 -10.00
N ALA A 18 -17.41 -2.70 -9.15
CA ALA A 18 -16.04 -2.57 -9.61
C ALA A 18 -15.54 -3.89 -10.19
N ASN A 19 -14.97 -3.80 -11.39
CA ASN A 19 -14.35 -4.92 -12.10
C ASN A 19 -12.93 -4.55 -12.49
N ALA A 20 -11.94 -5.36 -12.11
CA ALA A 20 -10.54 -5.10 -12.45
C ALA A 20 -9.70 -6.36 -12.44
N LEU A 21 -8.69 -6.36 -13.31
CA LEU A 21 -7.60 -7.33 -13.27
C LEU A 21 -6.36 -6.62 -12.73
N VAL A 22 -5.88 -7.01 -11.56
CA VAL A 22 -4.59 -6.55 -11.04
C VAL A 22 -3.47 -7.31 -11.74
N LEU A 23 -2.55 -6.59 -12.37
CA LEU A 23 -1.42 -7.17 -13.10
C LEU A 23 -0.28 -7.52 -12.13
N PRO A 24 0.14 -8.80 -12.07
CA PRO A 24 1.24 -9.22 -11.21
C PRO A 24 2.57 -8.58 -11.60
N GLY A 25 3.41 -8.23 -10.60
CA GLY A 25 4.71 -7.60 -10.82
C GLY A 25 4.66 -6.20 -11.43
N LYS A 26 3.50 -5.54 -11.41
CA LYS A 26 3.23 -4.26 -12.05
C LYS A 26 2.69 -3.23 -11.06
N LEU A 27 2.74 -1.95 -11.45
CA LEU A 27 2.08 -0.87 -10.74
C LEU A 27 0.63 -0.75 -11.23
N ASN A 28 -0.29 -1.06 -10.33
CA ASN A 28 -1.73 -0.93 -10.54
C ASN A 28 -2.24 0.25 -9.72
N VAL A 29 -2.83 1.24 -10.37
CA VAL A 29 -3.26 2.47 -9.70
C VAL A 29 -4.78 2.57 -9.70
N LEU A 30 -5.37 2.68 -8.51
CA LEU A 30 -6.79 2.94 -8.32
C LEU A 30 -7.04 4.43 -8.37
N VAL A 31 -7.88 4.87 -9.30
CA VAL A 31 -8.30 6.26 -9.47
C VAL A 31 -9.82 6.40 -9.30
N GLY A 32 -10.29 7.61 -9.11
CA GLY A 32 -11.72 7.94 -8.98
C GLY A 32 -11.94 9.10 -8.01
N PRO A 33 -13.15 9.66 -7.98
CA PRO A 33 -13.47 10.78 -7.10
C PRO A 33 -13.34 10.40 -5.61
N SER A 34 -13.27 11.42 -4.75
CA SER A 34 -13.34 11.19 -3.30
C SER A 34 -14.67 10.49 -2.96
N GLY A 35 -14.61 9.51 -2.06
CA GLY A 35 -15.78 8.72 -1.70
C GLY A 35 -16.19 7.63 -2.70
N ALA A 36 -15.46 7.44 -3.81
CA ALA A 36 -15.76 6.37 -4.79
C ALA A 36 -15.57 4.94 -4.24
N GLY A 37 -14.89 4.76 -3.10
CA GLY A 37 -14.66 3.44 -2.50
C GLY A 37 -13.27 2.85 -2.77
N LYS A 38 -12.29 3.66 -3.17
CA LYS A 38 -10.90 3.19 -3.42
C LYS A 38 -10.29 2.53 -2.19
N THR A 39 -10.31 3.21 -1.05
CA THR A 39 -9.83 2.65 0.23
C THR A 39 -10.66 1.45 0.67
N SER A 40 -11.99 1.47 0.46
CA SER A 40 -12.86 0.32 0.74
C SER A 40 -12.48 -0.89 -0.12
N THR A 41 -12.12 -0.68 -1.39
CA THR A 41 -11.61 -1.74 -2.27
C THR A 41 -10.32 -2.37 -1.73
N ILE A 42 -9.38 -1.54 -1.24
CA ILE A 42 -8.16 -2.02 -0.57
C ILE A 42 -8.50 -2.80 0.70
N TYR A 43 -9.42 -2.30 1.54
CA TYR A 43 -9.83 -2.98 2.77
C TYR A 43 -10.49 -4.33 2.49
N ALA A 44 -11.32 -4.43 1.44
CA ALA A 44 -11.87 -5.70 1.00
C ALA A 44 -10.79 -6.66 0.50
N LEU A 45 -9.81 -6.16 -0.28
CA LEU A 45 -8.66 -6.95 -0.72
C LEU A 45 -7.86 -7.52 0.46
N MET A 46 -7.67 -6.72 1.51
CA MET A 46 -6.99 -7.16 2.74
C MET A 46 -7.87 -7.97 3.69
N GLN A 47 -9.11 -8.28 3.34
CA GLN A 47 -10.08 -8.94 4.24
C GLN A 47 -10.34 -8.17 5.55
N LEU A 48 -10.19 -6.84 5.54
CA LEU A 48 -10.53 -5.99 6.68
C LEU A 48 -12.02 -5.68 6.73
N ILE A 49 -12.68 -5.64 5.56
CA ILE A 49 -14.13 -5.52 5.43
C ILE A 49 -14.64 -6.56 4.44
N GLU A 50 -15.89 -6.95 4.61
CA GLU A 50 -16.58 -7.87 3.74
C GLU A 50 -17.36 -7.09 2.68
N PRO A 51 -17.20 -7.40 1.37
CA PRO A 51 -18.04 -6.79 0.35
C PRO A 51 -19.48 -7.29 0.44
N ASP A 52 -20.43 -6.39 0.17
CA ASP A 52 -21.85 -6.74 0.13
C ASP A 52 -22.24 -7.51 -1.14
N ARG A 53 -21.49 -7.26 -2.24
CA ARG A 53 -21.66 -7.96 -3.52
C ARG A 53 -20.31 -8.15 -4.19
N GLY A 54 -20.25 -9.19 -5.03
CA GLY A 54 -19.07 -9.51 -5.80
C GLY A 54 -17.99 -10.20 -4.97
N GLU A 55 -16.81 -10.32 -5.56
CA GLU A 55 -15.71 -11.06 -4.97
C GLU A 55 -14.35 -10.56 -5.43
N ILE A 56 -13.33 -10.91 -4.66
CA ILE A 56 -11.92 -10.70 -5.03
C ILE A 56 -11.27 -12.09 -5.08
N CYS A 57 -10.67 -12.41 -6.24
CA CYS A 57 -10.07 -13.71 -6.48
C CYS A 57 -8.59 -13.59 -6.83
N LEU A 58 -7.82 -14.54 -6.36
CA LEU A 58 -6.51 -14.87 -6.91
C LEU A 58 -6.72 -15.82 -8.09
N ARG A 59 -6.06 -15.52 -9.20
CA ARG A 59 -5.99 -16.45 -10.33
C ARG A 59 -4.66 -17.17 -10.29
N ASP A 60 -4.71 -18.47 -10.18
CA ASP A 60 -3.56 -19.30 -10.40
C ASP A 60 -3.29 -19.37 -11.93
N GLN A 61 -2.07 -19.04 -12.32
CA GLN A 61 -1.68 -19.02 -13.74
C GLN A 61 -1.61 -20.42 -14.35
N ASP A 62 -1.30 -21.42 -13.52
CA ASP A 62 -1.07 -22.79 -13.99
C ASP A 62 -2.36 -23.62 -14.01
N SER A 63 -3.28 -23.40 -13.07
CA SER A 63 -4.50 -24.24 -12.92
C SER A 63 -5.75 -23.60 -13.53
N ALA A 64 -5.70 -22.33 -13.94
CA ALA A 64 -6.86 -21.51 -14.35
C ALA A 64 -7.98 -21.47 -13.28
N THR A 65 -7.67 -21.85 -12.05
CA THR A 65 -8.63 -21.86 -10.94
C THR A 65 -8.58 -20.51 -10.23
N ASP A 66 -9.74 -19.93 -10.03
CA ASP A 66 -9.89 -18.70 -9.24
C ASP A 66 -10.18 -19.10 -7.78
N ILE A 67 -9.35 -18.61 -6.85
CA ILE A 67 -9.52 -18.81 -5.41
C ILE A 67 -10.01 -17.49 -4.82
N ASN A 68 -11.20 -17.50 -4.21
CA ASN A 68 -11.69 -16.31 -3.54
C ASN A 68 -10.79 -15.98 -2.33
N VAL A 69 -10.30 -14.74 -2.23
CA VAL A 69 -9.40 -14.35 -1.13
C VAL A 69 -10.01 -14.59 0.25
N ARG A 70 -11.36 -14.60 0.36
CA ARG A 70 -12.08 -14.88 1.61
C ARG A 70 -11.95 -16.35 2.07
N GLU A 71 -11.63 -17.27 1.16
CA GLU A 71 -11.39 -18.68 1.49
C GLU A 71 -10.00 -18.91 2.08
N LEU A 72 -9.12 -17.93 1.95
CA LEU A 72 -7.77 -17.99 2.51
C LEU A 72 -7.80 -17.67 4.01
N ALA A 73 -6.96 -18.36 4.78
CA ALA A 73 -6.71 -18.00 6.17
C ALA A 73 -6.15 -16.57 6.22
N ARG A 74 -6.87 -15.66 6.89
CA ARG A 74 -6.55 -14.21 6.92
C ARG A 74 -5.10 -13.93 7.30
N GLU A 75 -4.58 -14.63 8.31
CA GLU A 75 -3.19 -14.46 8.76
C GLU A 75 -2.18 -14.86 7.69
N GLN A 76 -2.46 -15.90 6.89
CA GLN A 76 -1.60 -16.33 5.79
C GLN A 76 -1.65 -15.32 4.65
N TRP A 77 -2.86 -14.80 4.34
CA TRP A 77 -3.04 -13.76 3.33
C TRP A 77 -2.28 -12.48 3.71
N TRP A 78 -2.38 -12.03 4.95
CA TRP A 78 -1.66 -10.84 5.41
C TRP A 78 -0.14 -10.97 5.36
N LYS A 79 0.42 -12.17 5.51
CA LYS A 79 1.86 -12.41 5.34
C LYS A 79 2.35 -12.18 3.90
N THR A 80 1.45 -12.11 2.93
CA THR A 80 1.80 -11.82 1.53
C THR A 80 1.70 -10.33 1.20
N ILE A 81 1.24 -9.49 2.11
CA ILE A 81 0.94 -8.09 1.87
C ILE A 81 1.77 -7.19 2.78
N THR A 82 2.38 -6.17 2.20
CA THR A 82 2.88 -5.00 2.95
C THR A 82 1.96 -3.83 2.66
N TRP A 83 1.43 -3.20 3.71
CA TRP A 83 0.56 -2.04 3.59
C TRP A 83 1.23 -0.78 4.14
N VAL A 84 1.22 0.27 3.32
CA VAL A 84 1.60 1.64 3.67
C VAL A 84 0.31 2.48 3.65
N PRO A 85 -0.30 2.75 4.81
CA PRO A 85 -1.51 3.57 4.89
C PRO A 85 -1.20 5.04 4.61
N GLN A 86 -2.23 5.82 4.30
CA GLN A 86 -2.13 7.27 4.09
C GLN A 86 -1.51 8.00 5.30
N HIS A 87 -1.84 7.55 6.51
CA HIS A 87 -1.29 8.05 7.77
C HIS A 87 -0.60 6.93 8.54
N PRO A 88 0.70 6.66 8.29
CA PRO A 88 1.41 5.61 8.98
C PRO A 88 1.47 5.87 10.49
N THR A 89 1.03 4.89 11.26
CA THR A 89 1.12 4.89 12.72
C THR A 89 2.20 3.90 13.15
N LEU A 90 3.08 4.34 14.05
CA LEU A 90 4.12 3.51 14.61
C LEU A 90 3.70 3.06 16.02
N ILE A 91 4.03 1.82 16.36
CA ILE A 91 3.83 1.30 17.71
C ILE A 91 4.99 1.72 18.62
N PRO A 92 4.82 1.77 19.95
CA PRO A 92 5.93 2.01 20.87
C PRO A 92 7.01 0.94 20.73
N GLY A 93 8.27 1.35 20.72
CA GLY A 93 9.44 0.49 20.53
C GLY A 93 10.51 1.21 19.74
N THR A 94 11.58 0.53 19.33
CA THR A 94 12.61 1.13 18.48
C THR A 94 12.17 1.13 17.02
N LEU A 95 12.81 1.95 16.18
CA LEU A 95 12.60 1.91 14.72
C LEU A 95 12.93 0.52 14.16
N ARG A 96 14.01 -0.09 14.65
CA ARG A 96 14.45 -1.43 14.23
C ARG A 96 13.39 -2.50 14.49
N GLU A 97 12.73 -2.48 15.64
CA GLU A 97 11.70 -3.46 16.01
C GLU A 97 10.46 -3.40 15.11
N GLN A 98 10.28 -2.31 14.38
CA GLN A 98 9.16 -2.12 13.47
C GLN A 98 9.48 -2.52 12.03
N LEU A 99 10.70 -2.97 11.76
CA LEU A 99 11.15 -3.44 10.46
C LEU A 99 11.14 -4.97 10.41
N PRO A 100 10.91 -5.56 9.22
CA PRO A 100 11.14 -6.99 9.04
C PRO A 100 12.62 -7.29 9.20
N PRO A 101 13.00 -8.55 9.49
CA PRO A 101 14.39 -8.98 9.54
C PRO A 101 15.12 -8.68 8.21
N ALA A 102 16.22 -7.93 8.31
CA ALA A 102 17.04 -7.55 7.15
C ALA A 102 18.46 -7.25 7.59
N SER A 103 19.40 -7.26 6.66
CA SER A 103 20.78 -6.82 6.92
C SER A 103 20.84 -5.30 7.17
N ASN A 104 21.87 -4.83 7.84
CA ASN A 104 22.07 -3.39 7.99
C ASN A 104 22.27 -2.70 6.63
N ASP A 105 22.93 -3.36 5.69
CA ASP A 105 23.16 -2.81 4.34
C ASP A 105 21.83 -2.62 3.60
N ASP A 106 20.90 -3.57 3.69
CA ASP A 106 19.57 -3.45 3.10
C ASP A 106 18.76 -2.31 3.75
N LEU A 107 18.86 -2.17 5.07
CA LEU A 107 18.21 -1.10 5.82
C LEU A 107 18.72 0.29 5.39
N GLU A 108 20.04 0.45 5.28
CA GLU A 108 20.67 1.71 4.86
C GLU A 108 20.36 2.03 3.39
N ALA A 109 20.39 1.03 2.50
CA ALA A 109 20.01 1.21 1.10
C ALA A 109 18.55 1.65 0.95
N ALA A 110 17.61 1.00 1.66
CA ALA A 110 16.20 1.37 1.65
C ALA A 110 15.97 2.76 2.27
N ALA A 111 16.66 3.11 3.36
CA ALA A 111 16.58 4.44 3.96
C ALA A 111 17.05 5.53 3.00
N SER A 112 18.14 5.29 2.28
CA SER A 112 18.65 6.20 1.27
C SER A 112 17.66 6.43 0.13
N LEU A 113 17.06 5.37 -0.41
CA LEU A 113 16.05 5.45 -1.46
C LEU A 113 14.81 6.24 -1.02
N CYS A 114 14.42 6.12 0.25
CA CYS A 114 13.26 6.81 0.82
C CYS A 114 13.60 8.20 1.40
N ALA A 115 14.83 8.72 1.20
CA ALA A 115 15.32 9.96 1.82
C ALA A 115 15.09 9.99 3.35
N PHE A 116 15.30 8.82 4.00
CA PHE A 116 15.18 8.66 5.45
C PHE A 116 16.55 8.67 6.15
N SER A 117 17.66 8.61 5.40
CA SER A 117 19.03 8.61 5.96
C SER A 117 19.32 9.85 6.81
N ASP A 118 18.97 11.05 6.32
CA ASP A 118 19.17 12.30 7.08
C ASP A 118 18.41 12.31 8.41
N VAL A 119 17.23 11.69 8.42
CA VAL A 119 16.43 11.51 9.66
C VAL A 119 17.17 10.61 10.62
N LEU A 120 17.66 9.46 10.14
CA LEU A 120 18.44 8.51 10.96
C LEU A 120 19.69 9.17 11.53
N ASP A 121 20.41 9.93 10.73
CA ASP A 121 21.65 10.61 11.15
C ASP A 121 21.39 11.70 12.20
N SER A 122 20.20 12.28 12.23
CA SER A 122 19.74 13.20 13.25
C SER A 122 19.36 12.53 14.58
N LEU A 123 19.13 11.22 14.57
CA LEU A 123 18.70 10.45 15.74
C LEU A 123 19.92 9.86 16.47
N PRO A 124 20.06 10.09 17.80
CA PRO A 124 21.24 9.67 18.55
C PRO A 124 21.55 8.16 18.49
N LEU A 125 20.51 7.33 18.39
CA LEU A 125 20.61 5.87 18.36
C LEU A 125 20.24 5.29 17.00
N ARG A 126 20.11 6.12 15.96
CA ARG A 126 19.74 5.68 14.59
C ARG A 126 18.54 4.71 14.62
N TRP A 127 18.69 3.51 14.09
CA TRP A 127 17.65 2.46 14.08
C TRP A 127 17.17 2.02 15.47
N ASP A 128 18.00 2.15 16.49
CA ASP A 128 17.67 1.73 17.86
C ASP A 128 17.04 2.89 18.67
N THR A 129 16.68 4.00 18.00
CA THR A 129 15.98 5.12 18.62
C THR A 129 14.57 4.69 19.04
N PRO A 130 14.21 4.86 20.32
CA PRO A 130 12.84 4.59 20.79
C PRO A 130 11.85 5.60 20.21
N ILE A 131 10.74 5.09 19.72
CA ILE A 131 9.62 5.89 19.22
C ILE A 131 8.43 5.73 20.14
N GLY A 132 7.82 6.84 20.53
CA GLY A 132 6.62 6.86 21.36
C GLY A 132 5.36 6.42 20.62
N GLN A 133 4.26 6.30 21.35
CA GLN A 133 2.97 5.92 20.81
C GLN A 133 2.55 6.84 19.65
N GLY A 134 2.08 6.24 18.54
CA GLY A 134 1.68 6.98 17.35
C GLY A 134 2.84 7.58 16.55
N GLY A 135 4.11 7.22 16.87
CA GLY A 135 5.30 7.75 16.21
C GLY A 135 5.75 9.11 16.76
N ILE A 136 5.44 9.38 18.05
CA ILE A 136 5.97 10.58 18.72
C ILE A 136 7.49 10.58 18.59
N GLY A 137 8.05 11.69 18.09
CA GLY A 137 9.47 11.85 17.74
C GLY A 137 9.74 11.92 16.25
N LEU A 138 8.79 11.54 15.39
CA LEU A 138 8.87 11.70 13.94
C LEU A 138 7.73 12.58 13.42
N SER A 139 8.04 13.47 12.46
CA SER A 139 7.04 14.23 11.72
C SER A 139 6.17 13.30 10.84
N VAL A 140 5.05 13.81 10.31
CA VAL A 140 4.18 13.03 9.39
C VAL A 140 4.98 12.54 8.17
N GLY A 141 5.76 13.43 7.54
CA GLY A 141 6.57 13.06 6.37
C GLY A 141 7.68 12.05 6.72
N GLN A 142 8.29 12.16 7.90
CA GLN A 142 9.29 11.19 8.35
C GLN A 142 8.66 9.81 8.59
N ARG A 143 7.46 9.73 9.17
CA ARG A 143 6.71 8.47 9.30
C ARG A 143 6.38 7.86 7.94
N GLN A 144 6.01 8.70 6.96
CA GLN A 144 5.75 8.23 5.59
C GLN A 144 7.01 7.63 4.94
N ARG A 145 8.14 8.32 5.03
CA ARG A 145 9.43 7.83 4.53
C ARG A 145 9.86 6.54 5.23
N PHE A 146 9.68 6.44 6.54
CA PHE A 146 9.94 5.21 7.29
C PHE A 146 9.03 4.05 6.85
N ALA A 147 7.74 4.31 6.62
CA ALA A 147 6.80 3.30 6.15
C ALA A 147 7.16 2.78 4.74
N LEU A 148 7.64 3.66 3.86
CA LEU A 148 8.20 3.27 2.55
C LEU A 148 9.50 2.48 2.69
N THR A 149 10.40 2.88 3.60
CA THR A 149 11.63 2.12 3.92
C THR A 149 11.27 0.70 4.36
N ARG A 150 10.29 0.57 5.27
CA ARG A 150 9.77 -0.73 5.71
C ARG A 150 9.21 -1.56 4.54
N ALA A 151 8.51 -0.91 3.61
CA ALA A 151 7.96 -1.59 2.44
C ALA A 151 9.05 -2.10 1.50
N LEU A 152 10.14 -1.35 1.29
CA LEU A 152 11.28 -1.77 0.47
C LEU A 152 12.03 -2.97 1.07
N VAL A 153 12.19 -2.97 2.38
CA VAL A 153 12.91 -4.06 3.10
C VAL A 153 12.07 -5.33 3.20
N ALA A 154 10.75 -5.20 3.27
CA ALA A 154 9.86 -6.36 3.29
C ALA A 154 9.98 -7.20 2.01
N THR A 155 9.78 -8.51 2.13
CA THR A 155 9.88 -9.47 0.99
C THR A 155 8.51 -9.95 0.50
N THR A 156 7.42 -9.31 0.93
CA THR A 156 6.06 -9.69 0.53
C THR A 156 5.82 -9.44 -0.96
N PRO A 157 5.12 -10.34 -1.67
CA PRO A 157 4.88 -10.19 -3.11
C PRO A 157 3.91 -9.05 -3.47
N ILE A 158 3.10 -8.60 -2.53
CA ILE A 158 2.11 -7.52 -2.75
C ILE A 158 2.43 -6.35 -1.85
N VAL A 159 2.45 -5.14 -2.43
CA VAL A 159 2.60 -3.88 -1.70
C VAL A 159 1.40 -2.99 -1.99
N ILE A 160 0.73 -2.54 -0.95
CA ILE A 160 -0.41 -1.64 -1.04
C ILE A 160 -0.01 -0.28 -0.50
N LEU A 161 -0.22 0.78 -1.30
CA LEU A 161 0.10 2.16 -0.97
C LEU A 161 -1.19 3.00 -1.01
N ASP A 162 -1.64 3.46 0.14
CA ASP A 162 -2.85 4.28 0.24
C ASP A 162 -2.47 5.77 0.19
N GLU A 163 -2.70 6.42 -0.96
CA GLU A 163 -2.38 7.82 -1.24
C GLU A 163 -0.93 8.23 -0.86
N PRO A 164 0.10 7.51 -1.32
CA PRO A 164 1.47 7.69 -0.86
C PRO A 164 2.08 9.04 -1.22
N THR A 165 1.47 9.78 -2.15
CA THR A 165 1.92 11.11 -2.62
C THR A 165 1.04 12.26 -2.13
N ALA A 166 0.05 11.99 -1.25
CA ALA A 166 -0.84 13.03 -0.74
C ALA A 166 -0.06 14.09 0.05
N HIS A 167 -0.32 15.37 -0.24
CA HIS A 167 0.27 16.53 0.44
C HIS A 167 1.82 16.63 0.37
N LEU A 168 2.47 15.89 -0.54
CA LEU A 168 3.91 15.96 -0.73
C LEU A 168 4.28 17.09 -1.70
N ASP A 169 5.48 17.67 -1.50
CA ASP A 169 6.14 18.49 -2.50
C ASP A 169 6.73 17.62 -3.64
N ALA A 170 7.18 18.26 -4.71
CA ALA A 170 7.70 17.56 -5.89
C ALA A 170 8.91 16.65 -5.57
N ALA A 171 9.80 17.09 -4.69
CA ALA A 171 10.98 16.31 -4.32
C ALA A 171 10.60 15.05 -3.52
N SER A 172 9.63 15.15 -2.60
CA SER A 172 9.12 14.00 -1.85
C SER A 172 8.29 13.05 -2.72
N GLU A 173 7.55 13.57 -3.72
CA GLU A 173 6.84 12.75 -4.70
C GLU A 173 7.82 11.90 -5.53
N GLU A 174 8.95 12.46 -5.95
CA GLU A 174 9.98 11.72 -6.67
C GLU A 174 10.57 10.57 -5.83
N VAL A 175 10.72 10.76 -4.53
CA VAL A 175 11.15 9.70 -3.60
C VAL A 175 10.16 8.53 -3.63
N VAL A 176 8.85 8.81 -3.58
CA VAL A 176 7.81 7.78 -3.66
C VAL A 176 7.86 7.04 -4.99
N LEU A 177 7.99 7.76 -6.12
CA LEU A 177 8.08 7.16 -7.44
C LEU A 177 9.30 6.24 -7.57
N ARG A 178 10.47 6.65 -7.08
CA ARG A 178 11.68 5.80 -7.06
C ARG A 178 11.50 4.55 -6.18
N ALA A 179 10.85 4.67 -5.03
CA ALA A 179 10.55 3.52 -4.18
C ALA A 179 9.64 2.54 -4.89
N ILE A 180 8.59 3.02 -5.57
CA ILE A 180 7.67 2.19 -6.38
C ILE A 180 8.41 1.49 -7.52
N GLU A 181 9.28 2.20 -8.24
CA GLU A 181 10.09 1.63 -9.32
C GLU A 181 10.99 0.50 -8.81
N THR A 182 11.61 0.70 -7.64
CA THR A 182 12.43 -0.34 -6.98
C THR A 182 11.59 -1.57 -6.63
N LEU A 183 10.39 -1.39 -6.05
CA LEU A 183 9.47 -2.49 -5.74
C LEU A 183 9.07 -3.28 -6.99
N ARG A 184 8.77 -2.58 -8.10
CA ARG A 184 8.48 -3.20 -9.40
C ARG A 184 9.69 -3.98 -9.95
N GLY A 185 10.88 -3.38 -9.86
CA GLY A 185 12.14 -4.01 -10.24
C GLY A 185 12.44 -5.31 -9.48
N GLN A 186 11.92 -5.43 -8.25
CA GLN A 186 11.95 -6.65 -7.45
C GLN A 186 10.88 -7.69 -7.86
N GLY A 187 10.07 -7.42 -8.88
CA GLY A 187 8.97 -8.29 -9.32
C GLY A 187 7.73 -8.25 -8.45
N ARG A 188 7.63 -7.27 -7.53
CA ARG A 188 6.49 -7.16 -6.60
C ARG A 188 5.31 -6.48 -7.28
N THR A 189 4.11 -6.92 -6.94
CA THR A 189 2.85 -6.29 -7.38
C THR A 189 2.57 -5.08 -6.49
N VAL A 190 2.53 -3.89 -7.08
CA VAL A 190 2.20 -2.66 -6.35
C VAL A 190 0.77 -2.25 -6.69
N ILE A 191 -0.04 -2.00 -5.66
CA ILE A 191 -1.40 -1.48 -5.78
C ILE A 191 -1.43 -0.13 -5.05
N ALA A 192 -1.65 0.97 -5.77
CA ALA A 192 -1.63 2.30 -5.18
C ALA A 192 -2.96 3.04 -5.40
N ILE A 193 -3.43 3.78 -4.40
CA ILE A 193 -4.44 4.81 -4.62
C ILE A 193 -3.72 6.09 -4.97
N ALA A 194 -4.10 6.73 -6.08
CA ALA A 194 -3.50 7.98 -6.50
C ALA A 194 -4.51 9.04 -6.94
N HIS A 195 -4.13 10.29 -6.67
CA HIS A 195 -4.78 11.50 -7.17
C HIS A 195 -3.80 12.37 -7.96
N ARG A 196 -2.50 12.13 -7.82
CA ARG A 196 -1.43 12.87 -8.48
C ARG A 196 -1.14 12.30 -9.86
N GLN A 197 -1.02 13.19 -10.84
CA GLN A 197 -0.83 12.83 -12.25
C GLN A 197 0.44 12.01 -12.47
N ALA A 198 1.55 12.37 -11.84
CA ALA A 198 2.82 11.66 -11.99
C ALA A 198 2.74 10.16 -11.63
N LEU A 199 2.01 9.81 -10.55
CA LEU A 199 1.81 8.41 -10.16
C LEU A 199 0.87 7.68 -11.11
N ILE A 200 -0.15 8.37 -11.65
CA ILE A 200 -1.08 7.80 -12.64
C ILE A 200 -0.35 7.54 -13.97
N GLU A 201 0.51 8.45 -14.42
CA GLU A 201 1.30 8.29 -15.64
C GLU A 201 2.36 7.19 -15.53
N ALA A 202 2.88 6.95 -14.34
CA ALA A 202 3.83 5.85 -14.08
C ALA A 202 3.16 4.46 -14.03
N ALA A 203 1.82 4.38 -14.00
CA ALA A 203 1.08 3.14 -13.85
C ALA A 203 1.17 2.23 -15.08
N ASP A 204 1.35 0.93 -14.86
CA ASP A 204 1.17 -0.08 -15.91
C ASP A 204 -0.32 -0.37 -16.14
N GLN A 205 -1.14 -0.19 -15.09
CA GLN A 205 -2.58 -0.40 -15.11
C GLN A 205 -3.28 0.68 -14.29
N VAL A 206 -4.25 1.35 -14.90
CA VAL A 206 -5.16 2.28 -14.22
C VAL A 206 -6.51 1.60 -14.03
N ILE A 207 -7.02 1.61 -12.81
CA ILE A 207 -8.30 0.99 -12.41
C ILE A 207 -9.21 2.10 -11.92
N GLU A 208 -10.29 2.35 -12.64
CA GLU A 208 -11.27 3.35 -12.24
C GLU A 208 -12.30 2.79 -11.27
N ILE A 209 -12.46 3.47 -10.15
CA ILE A 209 -13.44 3.13 -9.10
C ILE A 209 -14.53 4.19 -9.07
N HIS A 210 -15.77 3.73 -9.12
CA HIS A 210 -16.96 4.58 -9.14
C HIS A 210 -17.90 4.25 -7.98
N SER A 211 -18.70 5.25 -7.57
CA SER A 211 -19.82 5.06 -6.65
C SER A 211 -21.15 5.22 -7.37
N ALA A 212 -22.21 4.62 -6.83
CA ALA A 212 -23.58 4.75 -7.34
C ALA A 212 -24.59 4.86 -6.19
N GLN A 213 -25.73 5.52 -6.43
CA GLN A 213 -26.82 5.55 -5.47
C GLN A 213 -27.39 4.13 -5.26
N MET A 214 -27.75 3.82 -4.03
CA MET A 214 -28.51 2.61 -3.72
C MET A 214 -29.95 2.85 -4.12
N ASN A 215 -30.43 2.11 -5.11
CA ASN A 215 -31.85 2.11 -5.52
C ASN A 215 -32.67 1.16 -4.63
#